data_36fc1ddd832ac7846764e8354ab9552e
#
_entry.id   36fc1ddd832ac7846764e8354ab9552e
#
_cell.length_a   1.000
_cell.length_b   1.000
_cell.length_c   1.000
_cell.angle_alpha   90.00
_cell.angle_beta   90.00
_cell.angle_gamma   90.00
#
_symmetry.space_group_name_H-M   'P 1'
#
loop_
_entity.id
_entity.type
_entity.pdbx_description
1 polymer ?
#
loop_
_entity_poly.entity_id
_entity_poly.type
_entity_poly.pdbx_seq_one_letter_code
_entity_poly.pdbx_strand_id
1 'polypeptide(L)'
;MSRSRGKKEVLPVAKSHKTISNGHSATATPNGGGTVLNGNTGLRLKTGLAEMLKGGVIMDVTDARQAEIAEKAGATAVMALERVPAQIRAQGGVARMASPKKIREIMETVSIPVMAKCRIGHFAEAQILQALGVDYIDESEVLTPADEAHHVDKHAFKTPFVCGARNLGEALRRIAEGAAMIRTKGEAGTGDVVHAVKHMRQIIREMKMLKALSEEELYAQAKDLQAPVELVRLVAKTGKLPVPNFSAGGIATPADAALVRQLGAEAVFVGSGIFMEDGLNFCEPKEAEKRAKAIVRACTHFDDPKVLLEVSEDLVGAMKGLAVAAMAEGDLLQTRGW
;
A
#
# COMPACT_ATOMS: atom_id res chain seq x y z
N MET A 1 68.28 29.84 -24.87
CA MET A 1 68.18 28.40 -24.64
C MET A 1 66.77 27.97 -24.82
N SER A 2 66.46 27.33 -25.91
CA SER A 2 65.17 26.86 -26.41
C SER A 2 64.76 25.57 -25.70
N ARG A 3 63.53 25.45 -25.23
CA ARG A 3 62.93 24.14 -24.91
C ARG A 3 61.60 23.99 -25.64
N SER A 4 61.61 22.98 -26.48
CA SER A 4 60.55 22.56 -27.39
C SER A 4 59.24 22.13 -26.66
N ARG A 5 58.11 22.54 -27.25
CA ARG A 5 56.78 22.07 -26.92
C ARG A 5 56.51 20.74 -27.64
N GLY A 6 56.28 19.67 -26.91
CA GLY A 6 55.78 18.41 -27.44
C GLY A 6 54.27 18.52 -27.75
N LYS A 7 53.89 18.24 -28.97
CA LYS A 7 52.49 18.09 -29.42
C LYS A 7 52.01 16.70 -29.00
N LYS A 8 50.88 16.64 -28.26
CA LYS A 8 50.11 15.39 -28.06
C LYS A 8 49.15 15.23 -29.23
N GLU A 9 49.28 14.13 -29.93
CA GLU A 9 48.39 13.67 -30.98
C GLU A 9 47.08 13.22 -30.38
N VAL A 10 45.94 13.69 -30.93
CA VAL A 10 44.59 13.28 -30.56
C VAL A 10 44.10 12.31 -31.64
N LEU A 11 43.86 11.06 -31.23
CA LEU A 11 43.27 10.03 -32.09
C LEU A 11 41.77 10.25 -32.25
N PRO A 12 41.19 10.04 -33.44
CA PRO A 12 39.75 10.27 -33.68
C PRO A 12 38.90 9.11 -33.15
N VAL A 13 37.83 9.45 -32.42
CA VAL A 13 36.80 8.52 -31.98
C VAL A 13 35.85 8.22 -33.13
N ALA A 14 35.77 6.98 -33.54
CA ALA A 14 34.88 6.50 -34.58
C ALA A 14 33.42 6.49 -34.07
N LYS A 15 32.55 7.25 -34.73
CA LYS A 15 31.08 7.21 -34.52
C LYS A 15 30.51 6.02 -35.30
N SER A 16 30.03 5.01 -34.57
CA SER A 16 29.21 3.93 -35.13
C SER A 16 27.72 4.32 -35.02
N HIS A 17 27.11 4.72 -36.13
CA HIS A 17 25.68 4.82 -36.28
C HIS A 17 25.10 3.42 -36.56
N LYS A 18 24.39 2.85 -35.60
CA LYS A 18 23.50 1.71 -35.88
C LYS A 18 22.11 2.26 -36.16
N THR A 19 21.71 2.15 -37.41
CA THR A 19 20.36 2.36 -37.91
C THR A 19 19.45 1.23 -37.36
N ILE A 20 18.42 1.59 -36.59
CA ILE A 20 17.37 0.63 -36.19
C ILE A 20 16.29 0.69 -37.27
N SER A 21 16.15 -0.38 -38.04
CA SER A 21 15.07 -0.57 -38.97
C SER A 21 13.78 -0.96 -38.24
N ASN A 22 12.73 -0.14 -38.38
CA ASN A 22 11.38 -0.47 -37.99
C ASN A 22 10.82 -1.57 -38.89
N GLY A 23 10.68 -2.78 -38.37
CA GLY A 23 9.92 -3.86 -38.99
C GLY A 23 8.52 -3.91 -38.36
N HIS A 24 7.53 -3.29 -38.99
CA HIS A 24 6.12 -3.59 -38.72
C HIS A 24 5.78 -4.91 -39.37
N SER A 25 5.38 -5.90 -38.56
CA SER A 25 4.59 -7.04 -39.04
C SER A 25 3.42 -7.22 -38.09
N ALA A 26 2.27 -6.71 -38.53
CA ALA A 26 0.98 -6.97 -37.89
C ALA A 26 0.44 -8.25 -38.47
N THR A 27 0.21 -9.29 -37.66
CA THR A 27 -0.77 -10.33 -37.92
C THR A 27 -1.62 -10.48 -36.64
N ALA A 28 -2.78 -9.84 -36.68
CA ALA A 28 -3.84 -10.06 -35.72
C ALA A 28 -4.58 -11.36 -36.07
N THR A 29 -4.67 -12.27 -35.12
CA THR A 29 -5.71 -13.31 -35.11
C THR A 29 -6.63 -13.04 -33.90
N PRO A 30 -7.94 -12.95 -34.12
CA PRO A 30 -8.90 -12.78 -33.03
C PRO A 30 -9.32 -14.18 -32.56
N ASN A 31 -9.04 -14.51 -31.30
CA ASN A 31 -9.82 -15.55 -30.62
C ASN A 31 -9.71 -15.49 -29.09
N GLY A 32 -10.89 -15.46 -28.47
CA GLY A 32 -11.12 -16.10 -27.19
C GLY A 32 -10.95 -15.21 -25.97
N GLY A 33 -12.09 -14.81 -25.37
CA GLY A 33 -12.18 -14.22 -24.02
C GLY A 33 -11.41 -15.01 -22.97
N GLY A 34 -10.15 -14.68 -22.80
CA GLY A 34 -9.30 -15.08 -21.69
C GLY A 34 -9.36 -14.00 -20.61
N THR A 35 -9.82 -14.39 -19.44
CA THR A 35 -9.89 -13.58 -18.22
C THR A 35 -8.60 -12.76 -18.04
N VAL A 36 -8.72 -11.48 -17.73
CA VAL A 36 -7.64 -10.50 -17.49
C VAL A 36 -6.53 -11.02 -16.54
N LEU A 37 -6.82 -12.06 -15.76
CA LEU A 37 -5.87 -12.68 -14.82
C LEU A 37 -5.16 -13.94 -15.37
N ASN A 38 -5.69 -14.60 -16.41
CA ASN A 38 -5.13 -15.88 -16.86
C ASN A 38 -3.93 -15.76 -17.82
N GLY A 39 -3.63 -14.58 -18.34
CA GLY A 39 -2.54 -14.35 -19.29
C GLY A 39 -1.27 -13.72 -18.70
N ASN A 40 -1.29 -13.20 -17.47
CA ASN A 40 -0.17 -12.47 -16.90
C ASN A 40 0.48 -13.23 -15.74
N THR A 41 1.47 -14.06 -16.07
CA THR A 41 2.30 -14.81 -15.10
C THR A 41 2.92 -13.87 -14.04
N GLY A 42 3.24 -12.62 -14.42
CA GLY A 42 3.80 -11.61 -13.54
C GLY A 42 2.82 -11.17 -12.45
N LEU A 43 1.54 -10.94 -12.77
CA LEU A 43 0.55 -10.53 -11.76
C LEU A 43 0.25 -11.68 -10.78
N ARG A 44 0.21 -12.93 -11.26
CA ARG A 44 0.03 -14.10 -10.36
C ARG A 44 1.17 -14.24 -9.35
N LEU A 45 2.41 -14.01 -9.76
CA LEU A 45 3.56 -14.02 -8.85
C LEU A 45 3.44 -12.89 -7.82
N LYS A 46 3.15 -11.67 -8.26
CA LYS A 46 2.98 -10.49 -7.39
C LYS A 46 1.87 -10.71 -6.37
N THR A 47 0.73 -11.26 -6.79
CA THR A 47 -0.39 -11.60 -5.89
C THR A 47 0.00 -12.70 -4.92
N GLY A 48 0.75 -13.73 -5.36
CA GLY A 48 1.26 -14.79 -4.50
C GLY A 48 2.18 -14.26 -3.39
N LEU A 49 3.02 -13.28 -3.68
CA LEU A 49 3.83 -12.58 -2.67
C LEU A 49 2.94 -11.84 -1.67
N ALA A 50 1.91 -11.14 -2.14
CA ALA A 50 0.95 -10.44 -1.27
C ALA A 50 0.15 -11.39 -0.36
N GLU A 51 -0.21 -12.58 -0.86
CA GLU A 51 -0.90 -13.64 -0.09
C GLU A 51 -0.09 -14.08 1.14
N MET A 52 1.25 -14.04 1.07
CA MET A 52 2.12 -14.44 2.20
C MET A 52 2.03 -13.50 3.41
N LEU A 53 1.48 -12.30 3.24
CA LEU A 53 1.33 -11.31 4.31
C LEU A 53 0.01 -11.42 5.07
N LYS A 54 -0.89 -12.31 4.64
CA LYS A 54 -2.20 -12.52 5.29
C LYS A 54 -2.04 -12.98 6.74
N GLY A 55 -2.94 -12.50 7.57
CA GLY A 55 -2.94 -12.78 9.01
C GLY A 55 -2.01 -11.92 9.85
N GLY A 56 -1.12 -11.15 9.21
CA GLY A 56 -0.10 -10.38 9.88
C GLY A 56 -0.39 -8.89 10.04
N VAL A 57 0.63 -8.19 10.51
CA VAL A 57 0.65 -6.73 10.70
C VAL A 57 1.80 -6.15 9.90
N ILE A 58 1.51 -5.17 9.07
CA ILE A 58 2.50 -4.33 8.39
C ILE A 58 2.65 -3.05 9.21
N MET A 59 3.87 -2.70 9.62
CA MET A 59 4.11 -1.55 10.49
C MET A 59 4.81 -0.42 9.74
N ASP A 60 4.23 0.80 9.79
CA ASP A 60 4.85 2.01 9.26
C ASP A 60 6.01 2.43 10.18
N VAL A 61 7.20 2.61 9.61
CA VAL A 61 8.43 2.95 10.35
C VAL A 61 9.17 4.11 9.67
N THR A 62 9.88 4.93 10.45
CA THR A 62 10.62 6.09 9.94
C THR A 62 12.14 5.98 10.12
N ASP A 63 12.61 4.96 10.81
CA ASP A 63 14.03 4.69 11.05
C ASP A 63 14.30 3.22 11.37
N ALA A 64 15.58 2.85 11.42
CA ALA A 64 16.06 1.50 11.69
C ALA A 64 15.61 0.97 13.06
N ARG A 65 15.56 1.82 14.09
CA ARG A 65 15.16 1.41 15.45
C ARG A 65 13.69 1.01 15.51
N GLN A 66 12.81 1.77 14.85
CA GLN A 66 11.41 1.41 14.74
C GLN A 66 11.22 0.12 13.94
N ALA A 67 12.02 -0.07 12.88
CA ALA A 67 12.00 -1.30 12.10
C ALA A 67 12.40 -2.54 12.93
N GLU A 68 13.45 -2.42 13.76
CA GLU A 68 13.81 -3.48 14.72
C GLU A 68 12.70 -3.80 15.72
N ILE A 69 12.04 -2.78 16.27
CA ILE A 69 10.91 -2.95 17.18
C ILE A 69 9.78 -3.71 16.49
N ALA A 70 9.44 -3.32 15.25
CA ALA A 70 8.41 -3.96 14.45
C ALA A 70 8.72 -5.44 14.19
N GLU A 71 9.94 -5.76 13.75
CA GLU A 71 10.35 -7.14 13.49
C GLU A 71 10.34 -7.98 14.76
N LYS A 72 10.91 -7.47 15.87
CA LYS A 72 10.91 -8.15 17.19
C LYS A 72 9.51 -8.37 17.75
N ALA A 73 8.56 -7.51 17.40
CA ALA A 73 7.17 -7.66 17.77
C ALA A 73 6.40 -8.69 16.92
N GLY A 74 6.98 -9.16 15.82
CA GLY A 74 6.38 -10.14 14.92
C GLY A 74 5.61 -9.52 13.74
N ALA A 75 5.98 -8.32 13.31
CA ALA A 75 5.46 -7.74 12.06
C ALA A 75 5.79 -8.65 10.87
N THR A 76 4.88 -8.77 9.91
CA THR A 76 5.10 -9.55 8.69
C THR A 76 5.83 -8.77 7.61
N ALA A 77 5.81 -7.45 7.70
CA ALA A 77 6.55 -6.51 6.85
C ALA A 77 6.62 -5.15 7.55
N VAL A 78 7.51 -4.29 7.09
CA VAL A 78 7.54 -2.86 7.47
C VAL A 78 7.30 -1.98 6.25
N MET A 79 6.73 -0.79 6.49
CA MET A 79 6.53 0.26 5.50
C MET A 79 7.44 1.43 5.83
N ALA A 80 8.47 1.65 5.01
CA ALA A 80 9.43 2.73 5.20
C ALA A 80 8.84 4.08 4.78
N LEU A 81 8.82 5.03 5.69
CA LEU A 81 8.26 6.38 5.53
C LEU A 81 9.27 7.46 5.88
N GLU A 82 9.12 8.64 5.30
CA GLU A 82 9.83 9.85 5.75
C GLU A 82 9.24 10.37 7.06
N ARG A 83 7.91 10.40 7.14
CA ARG A 83 7.10 10.79 8.29
C ARG A 83 5.91 9.85 8.40
N VAL A 84 5.54 9.46 9.61
CA VAL A 84 4.28 8.72 9.81
C VAL A 84 3.07 9.62 9.53
N PRO A 85 1.90 9.05 9.19
CA PRO A 85 0.73 9.84 8.80
C PRO A 85 0.30 10.90 9.81
N ALA A 86 0.41 10.65 11.12
CA ALA A 86 0.11 11.66 12.16
C ALA A 86 1.01 12.89 12.06
N GLN A 87 2.32 12.70 11.81
CA GLN A 87 3.26 13.79 11.61
C GLN A 87 2.99 14.56 10.31
N ILE A 88 2.58 13.85 9.22
CA ILE A 88 2.20 14.49 7.96
C ILE A 88 1.04 15.46 8.20
N ARG A 89 0.04 15.06 8.99
CA ARG A 89 -1.10 15.91 9.35
C ARG A 89 -0.69 17.11 10.21
N ALA A 90 0.09 16.87 11.26
CA ALA A 90 0.46 17.89 12.20
C ALA A 90 1.41 18.95 11.62
N GLN A 91 2.33 18.53 10.75
CA GLN A 91 3.33 19.42 10.14
C GLN A 91 2.86 20.06 8.83
N GLY A 92 1.90 19.43 8.14
CA GLY A 92 1.41 19.89 6.84
C GLY A 92 2.47 19.83 5.73
N GLY A 93 2.24 20.62 4.68
CA GLY A 93 3.13 20.72 3.53
C GLY A 93 3.04 19.50 2.60
N VAL A 94 3.98 19.43 1.64
CA VAL A 94 4.03 18.35 0.65
C VAL A 94 4.70 17.13 1.24
N ALA A 95 3.94 16.03 1.36
CA ALA A 95 4.45 14.73 1.76
C ALA A 95 4.95 13.95 0.53
N ARG A 96 6.19 13.50 0.55
CA ARG A 96 6.88 12.80 -0.55
C ARG A 96 7.38 11.44 -0.12
N MET A 97 7.86 10.65 -1.09
CA MET A 97 8.61 9.42 -0.89
C MET A 97 9.73 9.63 0.15
N ALA A 98 9.98 8.64 0.98
CA ALA A 98 11.12 8.65 1.89
C ALA A 98 12.44 8.65 1.12
N SER A 99 13.50 9.22 1.72
CA SER A 99 14.80 9.26 1.06
C SER A 99 15.32 7.82 0.80
N PRO A 100 15.92 7.54 -0.37
CA PRO A 100 16.48 6.22 -0.67
C PRO A 100 17.51 5.74 0.36
N LYS A 101 18.26 6.66 0.98
CA LYS A 101 19.22 6.35 2.05
C LYS A 101 18.50 5.76 3.28
N LYS A 102 17.44 6.43 3.76
CA LYS A 102 16.63 5.96 4.89
C LYS A 102 15.99 4.59 4.62
N ILE A 103 15.43 4.40 3.42
CA ILE A 103 14.83 3.12 3.03
C ILE A 103 15.89 2.02 3.05
N ARG A 104 17.09 2.27 2.53
CA ARG A 104 18.20 1.31 2.53
C ARG A 104 18.65 0.95 3.94
N GLU A 105 18.79 1.94 4.84
CA GLU A 105 19.11 1.69 6.26
C GLU A 105 18.08 0.78 6.93
N ILE A 106 16.79 0.96 6.63
CA ILE A 106 15.72 0.06 7.12
C ILE A 106 15.87 -1.32 6.50
N MET A 107 16.09 -1.44 5.18
CA MET A 107 16.26 -2.74 4.48
C MET A 107 17.47 -3.52 5.01
N GLU A 108 18.55 -2.84 5.38
CA GLU A 108 19.74 -3.47 5.95
C GLU A 108 19.56 -3.91 7.42
N THR A 109 18.53 -3.40 8.10
CA THR A 109 18.29 -3.63 9.52
C THR A 109 17.41 -4.84 9.78
N VAL A 110 16.42 -5.11 8.91
CA VAL A 110 15.41 -6.16 9.12
C VAL A 110 15.52 -7.27 8.09
N SER A 111 15.06 -8.47 8.45
CA SER A 111 14.99 -9.63 7.55
C SER A 111 13.59 -9.80 6.92
N ILE A 112 12.59 -9.12 7.44
CA ILE A 112 11.23 -9.12 6.91
C ILE A 112 11.08 -8.17 5.71
N PRO A 113 10.11 -8.38 4.82
CA PRO A 113 9.89 -7.54 3.65
C PRO A 113 9.76 -6.04 3.99
N VAL A 114 10.34 -5.20 3.14
CA VAL A 114 10.27 -3.74 3.25
C VAL A 114 9.45 -3.16 2.11
N MET A 115 8.41 -2.44 2.46
CA MET A 115 7.58 -1.65 1.56
C MET A 115 8.00 -0.18 1.60
N ALA A 116 7.72 0.57 0.55
CA ALA A 116 7.87 2.02 0.56
C ALA A 116 6.76 2.70 -0.25
N LYS A 117 6.44 3.96 0.09
CA LYS A 117 5.35 4.70 -0.56
C LYS A 117 5.87 5.59 -1.68
N CYS A 118 5.16 5.60 -2.81
CA CYS A 118 5.24 6.64 -3.82
C CYS A 118 3.95 7.47 -3.85
N ARG A 119 4.04 8.68 -4.37
CA ARG A 119 2.88 9.55 -4.57
C ARG A 119 1.99 9.01 -5.70
N ILE A 120 0.70 9.23 -5.61
CA ILE A 120 -0.25 8.87 -6.67
C ILE A 120 0.19 9.52 -8.00
N GLY A 121 0.29 8.71 -9.07
CA GLY A 121 0.70 9.11 -10.41
C GLY A 121 2.21 9.36 -10.59
N HIS A 122 3.00 9.27 -9.52
CA HIS A 122 4.44 9.56 -9.60
C HIS A 122 5.27 8.33 -10.02
N PHE A 123 5.17 7.95 -11.28
CA PHE A 123 5.88 6.77 -11.81
C PHE A 123 7.41 6.84 -11.64
N ALA A 124 8.03 8.04 -11.63
CA ALA A 124 9.47 8.17 -11.40
C ALA A 124 9.86 7.81 -9.95
N GLU A 125 9.06 8.16 -8.92
CA GLU A 125 9.27 7.66 -7.55
C GLU A 125 9.17 6.13 -7.51
N ALA A 126 8.17 5.55 -8.17
CA ALA A 126 8.02 4.11 -8.26
C ALA A 126 9.23 3.42 -8.95
N GLN A 127 9.79 4.03 -10.00
CA GLN A 127 11.00 3.55 -10.67
C GLN A 127 12.22 3.57 -9.72
N ILE A 128 12.38 4.63 -8.93
CA ILE A 128 13.43 4.74 -7.91
C ILE A 128 13.28 3.63 -6.87
N LEU A 129 12.07 3.40 -6.36
CA LEU A 129 11.80 2.36 -5.36
C LEU A 129 12.06 0.95 -5.92
N GLN A 130 11.63 0.68 -7.15
CA GLN A 130 11.96 -0.59 -7.81
C GLN A 130 13.46 -0.77 -8.02
N ALA A 131 14.19 0.29 -8.43
CA ALA A 131 15.64 0.24 -8.60
C ALA A 131 16.38 0.06 -7.26
N LEU A 132 15.81 0.56 -6.16
CA LEU A 132 16.32 0.36 -4.80
C LEU A 132 16.15 -1.10 -4.33
N GLY A 133 15.16 -1.82 -4.88
CA GLY A 133 14.89 -3.21 -4.58
C GLY A 133 13.92 -3.41 -3.42
N VAL A 134 13.00 -2.47 -3.16
CA VAL A 134 11.94 -2.70 -2.16
C VAL A 134 11.03 -3.85 -2.58
N ASP A 135 10.50 -4.58 -1.60
CA ASP A 135 9.67 -5.76 -1.85
C ASP A 135 8.26 -5.40 -2.36
N TYR A 136 7.72 -4.25 -1.94
CA TYR A 136 6.41 -3.73 -2.38
C TYR A 136 6.45 -2.21 -2.48
N ILE A 137 5.63 -1.65 -3.39
CA ILE A 137 5.42 -0.21 -3.53
C ILE A 137 3.97 0.11 -3.19
N ASP A 138 3.74 1.02 -2.24
CA ASP A 138 2.40 1.54 -1.93
C ASP A 138 2.21 2.88 -2.65
N GLU A 139 1.40 2.89 -3.71
CA GLU A 139 0.94 4.13 -4.35
C GLU A 139 -0.16 4.73 -3.47
N SER A 140 0.20 5.76 -2.71
CA SER A 140 -0.52 6.12 -1.51
C SER A 140 -1.10 7.53 -1.51
N GLU A 141 -2.39 7.62 -1.15
CA GLU A 141 -3.11 8.86 -0.85
C GLU A 141 -2.59 9.60 0.39
N VAL A 142 -1.82 8.92 1.25
CA VAL A 142 -1.20 9.54 2.44
C VAL A 142 -0.16 10.57 2.03
N LEU A 143 0.56 10.32 0.94
CA LEU A 143 1.46 11.30 0.33
C LEU A 143 0.65 12.29 -0.51
N THR A 144 1.25 13.46 -0.79
CA THR A 144 0.63 14.46 -1.65
C THR A 144 0.62 13.95 -3.09
N PRO A 145 -0.53 13.81 -3.76
CA PRO A 145 -0.59 13.35 -5.14
C PRO A 145 0.30 14.17 -6.08
N ALA A 146 0.89 13.51 -7.05
CA ALA A 146 1.63 14.15 -8.14
C ALA A 146 0.78 14.29 -9.40
N ASP A 147 -0.28 13.47 -9.53
CA ASP A 147 -1.24 13.54 -10.63
C ASP A 147 -2.66 13.39 -10.04
N GLU A 148 -3.59 14.24 -10.46
CA GLU A 148 -4.98 14.23 -9.97
C GLU A 148 -5.85 13.25 -10.76
N ALA A 149 -5.45 12.89 -11.98
CA ALA A 149 -6.24 12.10 -12.91
C ALA A 149 -5.71 10.68 -13.12
N HIS A 150 -4.41 10.47 -13.00
CA HIS A 150 -3.77 9.21 -13.38
C HIS A 150 -3.05 8.55 -12.20
N HIS A 151 -3.24 7.25 -12.08
CA HIS A 151 -2.41 6.38 -11.27
C HIS A 151 -1.27 5.80 -12.10
N VAL A 152 -0.24 5.30 -11.42
CA VAL A 152 0.88 4.59 -12.05
C VAL A 152 0.37 3.33 -12.78
N ASP A 153 0.80 3.09 -14.02
CA ASP A 153 0.61 1.80 -14.68
C ASP A 153 1.52 0.74 -14.02
N LYS A 154 0.91 -0.07 -13.17
CA LYS A 154 1.61 -1.07 -12.35
C LYS A 154 2.01 -2.32 -13.14
N HIS A 155 1.46 -2.49 -14.34
CA HIS A 155 1.85 -3.58 -15.24
C HIS A 155 3.27 -3.39 -15.77
N ALA A 156 3.75 -2.15 -15.87
CA ALA A 156 5.10 -1.82 -16.29
C ALA A 156 6.20 -2.18 -15.27
N PHE A 157 5.82 -2.55 -14.03
CA PHE A 157 6.76 -2.81 -12.94
C PHE A 157 6.85 -4.31 -12.61
N LYS A 158 8.00 -4.74 -12.10
CA LYS A 158 8.18 -6.09 -11.54
C LYS A 158 7.77 -6.15 -10.08
N THR A 159 8.03 -5.09 -9.31
CA THR A 159 7.64 -4.97 -7.90
C THR A 159 6.12 -4.94 -7.75
N PRO A 160 5.53 -5.72 -6.82
CA PRO A 160 4.10 -5.68 -6.53
C PRO A 160 3.68 -4.34 -5.92
N PHE A 161 2.48 -3.87 -6.30
CA PHE A 161 1.90 -2.64 -5.79
C PHE A 161 0.76 -2.90 -4.81
N VAL A 162 0.71 -2.03 -3.80
CA VAL A 162 -0.41 -1.87 -2.86
C VAL A 162 -1.13 -0.57 -3.18
N CYS A 163 -2.46 -0.57 -3.11
CA CYS A 163 -3.26 0.65 -3.28
C CYS A 163 -4.41 0.72 -2.28
N GLY A 164 -4.77 1.93 -1.88
CA GLY A 164 -5.93 2.20 -1.05
C GLY A 164 -7.23 2.19 -1.85
N ALA A 165 -8.33 1.75 -1.20
CA ALA A 165 -9.68 1.83 -1.73
C ALA A 165 -10.70 2.13 -0.64
N ARG A 166 -11.79 2.85 -1.00
CA ARG A 166 -12.92 3.17 -0.11
C ARG A 166 -14.15 2.29 -0.38
N ASN A 167 -14.22 1.74 -1.59
CA ASN A 167 -15.34 0.94 -2.09
C ASN A 167 -14.84 -0.07 -3.12
N LEU A 168 -15.71 -0.95 -3.58
CA LEU A 168 -15.38 -2.00 -4.54
C LEU A 168 -14.98 -1.45 -5.90
N GLY A 169 -15.64 -0.39 -6.39
CA GLY A 169 -15.31 0.21 -7.68
C GLY A 169 -13.87 0.73 -7.72
N GLU A 170 -13.47 1.45 -6.67
CA GLU A 170 -12.09 1.94 -6.51
C GLU A 170 -11.09 0.78 -6.43
N ALA A 171 -11.40 -0.26 -5.64
CA ALA A 171 -10.56 -1.46 -5.55
C ALA A 171 -10.37 -2.13 -6.92
N LEU A 172 -11.45 -2.31 -7.68
CA LEU A 172 -11.38 -2.96 -8.99
C LEU A 172 -10.63 -2.12 -10.03
N ARG A 173 -10.71 -0.78 -9.98
CA ARG A 173 -9.88 0.08 -10.84
C ARG A 173 -8.39 -0.09 -10.53
N ARG A 174 -8.00 -0.07 -9.26
CA ARG A 174 -6.60 -0.29 -8.84
C ARG A 174 -6.09 -1.67 -9.25
N ILE A 175 -6.93 -2.70 -9.15
CA ILE A 175 -6.60 -4.07 -9.60
C ILE A 175 -6.45 -4.10 -11.14
N ALA A 176 -7.31 -3.43 -11.86
CA ALA A 176 -7.21 -3.30 -13.32
C ALA A 176 -5.89 -2.65 -13.77
N GLU A 177 -5.39 -1.69 -12.99
CA GLU A 177 -4.09 -1.04 -13.20
C GLU A 177 -2.89 -1.91 -12.78
N GLY A 178 -3.12 -3.11 -12.21
CA GLY A 178 -2.09 -4.06 -11.83
C GLY A 178 -1.72 -4.07 -10.35
N ALA A 179 -2.53 -3.49 -9.46
CA ALA A 179 -2.33 -3.62 -8.01
C ALA A 179 -2.43 -5.10 -7.59
N ALA A 180 -1.46 -5.56 -6.81
CA ALA A 180 -1.37 -6.93 -6.29
C ALA A 180 -1.98 -7.07 -4.89
N MET A 181 -2.32 -5.96 -4.25
CA MET A 181 -2.92 -5.88 -2.93
C MET A 181 -3.78 -4.62 -2.82
N ILE A 182 -4.92 -4.75 -2.17
CA ILE A 182 -5.77 -3.63 -1.79
C ILE A 182 -5.71 -3.46 -0.27
N ARG A 183 -5.77 -2.22 0.20
CA ARG A 183 -6.04 -1.87 1.59
C ARG A 183 -7.16 -0.85 1.68
N THR A 184 -7.85 -0.77 2.81
CA THR A 184 -8.73 0.38 3.03
C THR A 184 -7.89 1.67 3.07
N LYS A 185 -8.43 2.78 2.59
CA LYS A 185 -7.81 4.10 2.82
C LYS A 185 -7.90 4.49 4.29
N GLY A 186 -9.06 4.26 4.90
CA GLY A 186 -9.32 4.72 6.27
C GLY A 186 -9.08 6.22 6.39
N GLU A 187 -8.58 6.66 7.53
CA GLU A 187 -8.07 8.01 7.72
C GLU A 187 -6.76 7.93 8.51
N ALA A 188 -5.68 7.71 7.78
CA ALA A 188 -4.36 7.41 8.34
C ALA A 188 -3.86 8.54 9.27
N GLY A 189 -3.26 8.17 10.39
CA GLY A 189 -2.67 9.11 11.36
C GLY A 189 -3.66 9.74 12.33
N THR A 190 -4.94 9.42 12.26
CA THR A 190 -5.96 9.97 13.17
C THR A 190 -6.09 9.18 14.48
N GLY A 191 -5.77 7.87 14.48
CA GLY A 191 -6.11 6.99 15.60
C GLY A 191 -7.61 6.73 15.73
N ASP A 192 -8.42 7.11 14.72
CA ASP A 192 -9.85 6.90 14.63
C ASP A 192 -10.15 5.91 13.49
N VAL A 193 -10.61 4.72 13.85
CA VAL A 193 -10.78 3.60 12.91
C VAL A 193 -12.09 3.69 12.08
N VAL A 194 -12.93 4.70 12.35
CA VAL A 194 -14.29 4.79 11.76
C VAL A 194 -14.33 4.68 10.24
N HIS A 195 -13.40 5.32 9.53
CA HIS A 195 -13.34 5.26 8.06
C HIS A 195 -12.78 3.93 7.55
N ALA A 196 -11.83 3.31 8.24
CA ALA A 196 -11.36 1.96 7.88
C ALA A 196 -12.50 0.93 7.99
N VAL A 197 -13.29 1.00 9.07
CA VAL A 197 -14.50 0.18 9.27
C VAL A 197 -15.53 0.45 8.16
N LYS A 198 -15.80 1.72 7.87
CA LYS A 198 -16.73 2.12 6.80
C LYS A 198 -16.33 1.53 5.45
N HIS A 199 -15.08 1.68 5.06
CA HIS A 199 -14.57 1.19 3.77
C HIS A 199 -14.58 -0.33 3.71
N MET A 200 -14.14 -1.03 4.76
CA MET A 200 -14.18 -2.49 4.80
C MET A 200 -15.60 -3.02 4.66
N ARG A 201 -16.55 -2.46 5.43
CA ARG A 201 -17.97 -2.83 5.33
C ARG A 201 -18.55 -2.52 3.96
N GLN A 202 -18.17 -1.40 3.34
CA GLN A 202 -18.62 -1.02 2.01
C GLN A 202 -18.17 -2.02 0.95
N ILE A 203 -16.87 -2.33 0.90
CA ILE A 203 -16.30 -3.30 -0.06
C ILE A 203 -16.99 -4.68 0.09
N ILE A 204 -17.10 -5.17 1.33
CA ILE A 204 -17.70 -6.49 1.60
C ILE A 204 -19.19 -6.52 1.25
N ARG A 205 -19.93 -5.45 1.55
CA ARG A 205 -21.35 -5.34 1.18
C ARG A 205 -21.53 -5.38 -0.34
N GLU A 206 -20.75 -4.60 -1.08
CA GLU A 206 -20.80 -4.54 -2.53
C GLU A 206 -20.43 -5.88 -3.17
N MET A 207 -19.41 -6.58 -2.66
CA MET A 207 -19.08 -7.94 -3.12
C MET A 207 -20.24 -8.93 -2.89
N LYS A 208 -20.93 -8.83 -1.74
CA LYS A 208 -22.10 -9.67 -1.45
C LYS A 208 -23.27 -9.36 -2.40
N MET A 209 -23.49 -8.09 -2.70
CA MET A 209 -24.55 -7.66 -3.64
C MET A 209 -24.31 -8.24 -5.04
N LEU A 210 -23.09 -8.19 -5.56
CA LEU A 210 -22.77 -8.72 -6.87
C LEU A 210 -23.14 -10.20 -7.05
N LYS A 211 -23.05 -11.00 -6.00
CA LYS A 211 -23.39 -12.44 -6.04
C LYS A 211 -24.86 -12.73 -6.32
N ALA A 212 -25.74 -11.76 -6.03
CA ALA A 212 -27.19 -11.91 -6.21
C ALA A 212 -27.69 -11.40 -7.58
N LEU A 213 -26.83 -10.74 -8.37
CA LEU A 213 -27.19 -10.11 -9.62
C LEU A 213 -27.17 -11.11 -10.78
N SER A 214 -28.08 -10.91 -11.75
CA SER A 214 -28.06 -11.59 -13.05
C SER A 214 -26.94 -11.04 -13.92
N GLU A 215 -26.59 -11.76 -15.01
CA GLU A 215 -25.50 -11.35 -15.91
C GLU A 215 -25.74 -9.96 -16.54
N GLU A 216 -26.96 -9.65 -16.92
CA GLU A 216 -27.31 -8.33 -17.48
C GLU A 216 -27.24 -7.21 -16.43
N GLU A 217 -27.59 -7.49 -15.17
CA GLU A 217 -27.45 -6.54 -14.07
C GLU A 217 -25.97 -6.27 -13.73
N LEU A 218 -25.08 -7.26 -13.92
CA LEU A 218 -23.63 -7.06 -13.74
C LEU A 218 -23.06 -6.05 -14.75
N TYR A 219 -23.58 -5.95 -15.97
CA TYR A 219 -23.18 -4.88 -16.90
C TYR A 219 -23.56 -3.49 -16.40
N ALA A 220 -24.79 -3.36 -15.86
CA ALA A 220 -25.22 -2.08 -15.27
C ALA A 220 -24.37 -1.73 -14.05
N GLN A 221 -24.16 -2.70 -13.16
CA GLN A 221 -23.37 -2.51 -11.96
C GLN A 221 -21.89 -2.17 -12.26
N ALA A 222 -21.31 -2.71 -13.33
CA ALA A 222 -19.95 -2.37 -13.75
C ALA A 222 -19.82 -0.89 -14.16
N LYS A 223 -20.88 -0.33 -14.79
CA LYS A 223 -20.93 1.11 -15.11
C LYS A 223 -21.02 1.96 -13.84
N ASP A 224 -21.87 1.57 -12.89
CA ASP A 224 -22.03 2.29 -11.61
C ASP A 224 -20.75 2.26 -10.79
N LEU A 225 -20.07 1.12 -10.74
CA LEU A 225 -18.76 0.95 -10.10
C LEU A 225 -17.61 1.60 -10.87
N GLN A 226 -17.82 2.00 -12.12
CA GLN A 226 -16.77 2.48 -13.03
C GLN A 226 -15.59 1.49 -13.11
N ALA A 227 -15.89 0.21 -13.19
CA ALA A 227 -14.91 -0.87 -13.13
C ALA A 227 -15.05 -1.82 -14.34
N PRO A 228 -13.96 -2.51 -14.75
CA PRO A 228 -14.02 -3.49 -15.82
C PRO A 228 -15.02 -4.60 -15.51
N VAL A 229 -15.91 -4.88 -16.45
CA VAL A 229 -16.97 -5.88 -16.29
C VAL A 229 -16.44 -7.28 -15.99
N GLU A 230 -15.27 -7.63 -16.52
CA GLU A 230 -14.62 -8.91 -16.27
C GLU A 230 -14.23 -9.10 -14.80
N LEU A 231 -13.77 -8.04 -14.14
CA LEU A 231 -13.46 -8.06 -12.72
C LEU A 231 -14.73 -8.09 -11.87
N VAL A 232 -15.78 -7.38 -12.28
CA VAL A 232 -17.10 -7.44 -11.61
C VAL A 232 -17.68 -8.85 -11.67
N ARG A 233 -17.65 -9.50 -12.83
CA ARG A 233 -18.05 -10.91 -13.01
C ARG A 233 -17.22 -11.87 -12.16
N LEU A 234 -15.91 -11.65 -12.11
CA LEU A 234 -15.02 -12.49 -11.31
C LEU A 234 -15.39 -12.41 -9.82
N VAL A 235 -15.64 -11.20 -9.32
CA VAL A 235 -16.06 -10.98 -7.92
C VAL A 235 -17.45 -11.56 -7.67
N ALA A 236 -18.41 -11.39 -8.59
CA ALA A 236 -19.74 -12.00 -8.50
C ALA A 236 -19.65 -13.52 -8.39
N LYS A 237 -18.82 -14.15 -9.22
CA LYS A 237 -18.61 -15.61 -9.25
C LYS A 237 -17.90 -16.12 -7.98
N THR A 238 -16.84 -15.44 -7.54
CA THR A 238 -15.97 -15.94 -6.44
C THR A 238 -16.39 -15.45 -5.07
N GLY A 239 -17.08 -14.31 -5.00
CA GLY A 239 -17.40 -13.61 -3.75
C GLY A 239 -16.18 -12.98 -3.07
N LYS A 240 -15.07 -12.84 -3.80
CA LYS A 240 -13.78 -12.33 -3.26
C LYS A 240 -13.12 -11.41 -4.28
N LEU A 241 -12.30 -10.49 -3.80
CA LEU A 241 -11.33 -9.80 -4.66
C LEU A 241 -10.28 -10.80 -5.18
N PRO A 242 -9.73 -10.60 -6.38
CA PRO A 242 -8.67 -11.45 -6.93
C PRO A 242 -7.29 -11.22 -6.29
N VAL A 243 -7.19 -10.28 -5.36
CA VAL A 243 -5.99 -9.93 -4.59
C VAL A 243 -6.35 -9.77 -3.11
N PRO A 244 -5.40 -9.90 -2.18
CA PRO A 244 -5.65 -9.67 -0.76
C PRO A 244 -6.23 -8.29 -0.47
N ASN A 245 -7.13 -8.21 0.52
CA ASN A 245 -7.73 -6.97 1.00
C ASN A 245 -7.43 -6.77 2.49
N PHE A 246 -6.58 -5.81 2.80
CA PHE A 246 -6.14 -5.48 4.14
C PHE A 246 -6.86 -4.24 4.67
N SER A 247 -6.73 -3.98 5.97
CA SER A 247 -7.25 -2.76 6.56
C SER A 247 -6.12 -1.81 6.94
N ALA A 248 -6.30 -0.53 6.67
CA ALA A 248 -5.42 0.56 7.05
C ALA A 248 -6.22 1.79 7.46
N GLY A 249 -5.61 2.64 8.25
CA GLY A 249 -6.12 3.95 8.64
C GLY A 249 -6.83 3.97 9.99
N GLY A 250 -6.23 4.65 10.96
CA GLY A 250 -6.83 4.92 12.27
C GLY A 250 -6.70 3.80 13.31
N ILE A 251 -6.08 2.67 13.00
CA ILE A 251 -5.86 1.60 13.97
C ILE A 251 -4.86 2.08 15.03
N ALA A 252 -5.26 2.07 16.30
CA ALA A 252 -4.46 2.57 17.42
C ALA A 252 -4.42 1.61 18.62
N THR A 253 -5.31 0.62 18.66
CA THR A 253 -5.44 -0.33 19.78
C THR A 253 -5.51 -1.78 19.29
N PRO A 254 -5.22 -2.77 20.16
CA PRO A 254 -5.46 -4.17 19.85
C PRO A 254 -6.92 -4.45 19.44
N ALA A 255 -7.88 -3.80 20.10
CA ALA A 255 -9.30 -3.94 19.80
C ALA A 255 -9.66 -3.44 18.39
N ASP A 256 -9.04 -2.34 17.92
CA ASP A 256 -9.23 -1.86 16.54
C ASP A 256 -8.72 -2.88 15.51
N ALA A 257 -7.53 -3.44 15.74
CA ALA A 257 -6.98 -4.47 14.87
C ALA A 257 -7.88 -5.71 14.81
N ALA A 258 -8.37 -6.18 15.96
CA ALA A 258 -9.31 -7.29 16.03
C ALA A 258 -10.65 -6.97 15.32
N LEU A 259 -11.18 -5.77 15.52
CA LEU A 259 -12.44 -5.32 14.87
C LEU A 259 -12.33 -5.43 13.34
N VAL A 260 -11.32 -4.86 12.73
CA VAL A 260 -11.20 -4.88 11.28
C VAL A 260 -10.92 -6.28 10.74
N ARG A 261 -10.19 -7.12 11.50
CA ARG A 261 -10.00 -8.55 11.19
C ARG A 261 -11.33 -9.32 11.22
N GLN A 262 -12.16 -9.13 12.25
CA GLN A 262 -13.50 -9.73 12.34
C GLN A 262 -14.42 -9.24 11.22
N LEU A 263 -14.22 -8.04 10.71
CA LEU A 263 -14.94 -7.51 9.55
C LEU A 263 -14.48 -8.11 8.22
N GLY A 264 -13.40 -8.91 8.22
CA GLY A 264 -12.91 -9.63 7.04
C GLY A 264 -11.65 -9.03 6.39
N ALA A 265 -10.96 -8.10 7.06
CA ALA A 265 -9.62 -7.73 6.63
C ALA A 265 -8.68 -8.92 6.74
N GLU A 266 -7.86 -9.16 5.72
CA GLU A 266 -6.97 -10.32 5.69
C GLU A 266 -5.63 -10.06 6.40
N ALA A 267 -5.27 -8.79 6.63
CA ALA A 267 -4.18 -8.31 7.48
C ALA A 267 -4.41 -6.82 7.80
N VAL A 268 -3.52 -6.20 8.58
CA VAL A 268 -3.65 -4.79 8.95
C VAL A 268 -2.36 -4.01 8.72
N PHE A 269 -2.49 -2.72 8.38
CA PHE A 269 -1.42 -1.73 8.40
C PHE A 269 -1.60 -0.84 9.62
N VAL A 270 -0.54 -0.66 10.40
CA VAL A 270 -0.54 0.19 11.59
C VAL A 270 0.76 0.98 11.65
N GLY A 271 0.69 2.27 11.90
CA GLY A 271 1.88 3.11 12.00
C GLY A 271 1.83 4.03 13.21
N SER A 272 1.16 5.17 13.06
CA SER A 272 1.06 6.17 14.12
C SER A 272 0.52 5.59 15.44
N GLY A 273 -0.42 4.66 15.38
CA GLY A 273 -0.98 4.01 16.57
C GLY A 273 0.02 3.24 17.42
N ILE A 274 1.14 2.77 16.83
CA ILE A 274 2.21 2.09 17.56
C ILE A 274 3.22 3.07 18.10
N PHE A 275 3.74 3.95 17.25
CA PHE A 275 4.94 4.73 17.53
C PHE A 275 4.68 6.13 18.08
N MET A 276 3.46 6.67 17.93
CA MET A 276 3.17 8.03 18.32
C MET A 276 2.48 8.11 19.69
N GLU A 277 2.84 9.14 20.46
CA GLU A 277 2.08 9.57 21.63
C GLU A 277 0.97 10.52 21.22
N ASP A 278 1.30 11.45 20.34
CA ASP A 278 0.38 12.41 19.73
C ASP A 278 0.69 12.64 18.23
N GLY A 279 0.22 13.74 17.64
CA GLY A 279 0.48 14.06 16.23
C GLY A 279 1.94 14.42 15.89
N LEU A 280 2.78 14.72 16.88
CA LEU A 280 4.16 15.21 16.70
C LEU A 280 5.20 14.33 17.37
N ASN A 281 4.90 13.81 18.55
CA ASN A 281 5.85 13.15 19.42
C ASN A 281 5.76 11.63 19.31
N PHE A 282 6.92 10.99 19.26
CA PHE A 282 7.02 9.54 19.40
C PHE A 282 6.86 9.15 20.87
N CYS A 283 6.21 8.02 21.12
CA CYS A 283 6.18 7.41 22.44
C CYS A 283 7.54 6.76 22.77
N GLU A 284 7.74 6.44 24.05
CA GLU A 284 8.94 5.72 24.50
C GLU A 284 9.07 4.37 23.77
N PRO A 285 10.29 3.96 23.38
CA PRO A 285 10.52 2.72 22.61
C PRO A 285 9.98 1.46 23.27
N LYS A 286 10.01 1.37 24.60
CA LYS A 286 9.44 0.25 25.36
C LYS A 286 7.93 0.21 25.23
N GLU A 287 7.27 1.36 25.19
CA GLU A 287 5.82 1.45 24.97
C GLU A 287 5.46 1.09 23.54
N ALA A 288 6.22 1.56 22.54
CA ALA A 288 6.06 1.17 21.15
C ALA A 288 6.17 -0.36 20.98
N GLU A 289 7.15 -1.00 21.63
CA GLU A 289 7.33 -2.44 21.58
C GLU A 289 6.13 -3.20 22.21
N LYS A 290 5.61 -2.72 23.35
CA LYS A 290 4.40 -3.30 23.96
C LYS A 290 3.19 -3.18 23.06
N ARG A 291 2.93 -1.98 22.51
CA ARG A 291 1.82 -1.75 21.58
C ARG A 291 1.94 -2.62 20.34
N ALA A 292 3.14 -2.69 19.74
CA ALA A 292 3.40 -3.52 18.57
C ALA A 292 3.09 -5.00 18.83
N LYS A 293 3.59 -5.57 19.93
CA LYS A 293 3.33 -6.98 20.33
C LYS A 293 1.84 -7.21 20.59
N ALA A 294 1.17 -6.30 21.28
CA ALA A 294 -0.24 -6.41 21.60
C ALA A 294 -1.11 -6.41 20.32
N ILE A 295 -0.80 -5.52 19.38
CA ILE A 295 -1.51 -5.43 18.09
C ILE A 295 -1.25 -6.70 17.23
N VAL A 296 -0.03 -7.23 17.19
CA VAL A 296 0.28 -8.48 16.48
C VAL A 296 -0.51 -9.64 17.08
N ARG A 297 -0.52 -9.80 18.41
CA ARG A 297 -1.30 -10.85 19.07
C ARG A 297 -2.80 -10.71 18.83
N ALA A 298 -3.35 -9.47 18.90
CA ALA A 298 -4.75 -9.21 18.61
C ALA A 298 -5.11 -9.46 17.14
N CYS A 299 -4.22 -9.17 16.21
CA CYS A 299 -4.42 -9.48 14.79
C CYS A 299 -4.45 -10.98 14.51
N THR A 300 -3.61 -11.75 15.21
CA THR A 300 -3.53 -13.20 15.08
C THR A 300 -4.71 -13.92 15.74
N HIS A 301 -5.10 -13.47 16.92
CA HIS A 301 -6.17 -14.07 17.75
C HIS A 301 -7.40 -13.15 17.82
N PHE A 302 -7.77 -12.58 16.68
CA PHE A 302 -8.77 -11.51 16.59
C PHE A 302 -10.17 -11.93 17.02
N ASP A 303 -10.47 -13.22 17.09
CA ASP A 303 -11.76 -13.81 17.47
C ASP A 303 -11.75 -14.45 18.87
N ASP A 304 -10.65 -14.32 19.63
CA ASP A 304 -10.54 -14.80 21.03
C ASP A 304 -10.63 -13.63 22.02
N PRO A 305 -11.80 -13.40 22.66
CA PRO A 305 -11.98 -12.29 23.62
C PRO A 305 -11.06 -12.35 24.84
N LYS A 306 -10.58 -13.53 25.24
CA LYS A 306 -9.68 -13.69 26.38
C LYS A 306 -8.28 -13.18 26.05
N VAL A 307 -7.79 -13.51 24.84
CA VAL A 307 -6.52 -12.97 24.35
C VAL A 307 -6.63 -11.46 24.14
N LEU A 308 -7.74 -10.97 23.60
CA LEU A 308 -7.96 -9.53 23.41
C LEU A 308 -7.98 -8.78 24.75
N LEU A 309 -8.58 -9.34 25.79
CA LEU A 309 -8.54 -8.77 27.13
C LEU A 309 -7.10 -8.71 27.66
N GLU A 310 -6.38 -9.85 27.66
CA GLU A 310 -4.99 -9.95 28.12
C GLU A 310 -4.07 -8.91 27.48
N VAL A 311 -4.10 -8.79 26.14
CA VAL A 311 -3.21 -7.86 25.41
C VAL A 311 -3.60 -6.39 25.57
N SER A 312 -4.78 -6.11 26.12
CA SER A 312 -5.28 -4.74 26.34
C SER A 312 -5.04 -4.23 27.76
N GLU A 313 -4.85 -5.12 28.76
CA GLU A 313 -4.72 -4.74 30.18
C GLU A 313 -3.48 -3.93 30.50
N ASP A 314 -2.35 -4.23 29.88
CA ASP A 314 -1.04 -3.65 30.24
C ASP A 314 -0.64 -2.43 29.38
N LEU A 315 -1.53 -1.89 28.56
CA LEU A 315 -1.24 -0.76 27.67
C LEU A 315 -1.55 0.58 28.36
N VAL A 316 -0.60 1.49 28.35
CA VAL A 316 -0.76 2.87 28.85
C VAL A 316 -1.43 3.72 27.76
N GLY A 317 -2.74 3.52 27.58
CA GLY A 317 -3.52 4.30 26.64
C GLY A 317 -3.10 4.17 25.17
N ALA A 318 -3.95 4.62 24.27
CA ALA A 318 -3.65 4.76 22.85
C ALA A 318 -3.01 6.13 22.57
N MET A 319 -2.50 6.34 21.35
CA MET A 319 -2.08 7.66 20.89
C MET A 319 -3.24 8.67 21.02
N LYS A 320 -2.92 9.91 21.36
CA LYS A 320 -3.89 11.01 21.28
C LYS A 320 -4.25 11.24 19.81
N GLY A 321 -5.43 10.79 19.42
CA GLY A 321 -5.89 10.86 18.04
C GLY A 321 -6.64 12.15 17.69
N LEU A 322 -7.21 12.15 16.48
CA LEU A 322 -8.10 13.18 15.95
C LEU A 322 -9.42 12.51 15.58
N ALA A 323 -10.53 12.97 16.15
CA ALA A 323 -11.84 12.47 15.75
C ALA A 323 -12.14 12.87 14.29
N VAL A 324 -12.33 11.90 13.43
CA VAL A 324 -12.56 12.13 11.98
C VAL A 324 -13.79 13.00 11.75
N ALA A 325 -14.82 12.85 12.56
CA ALA A 325 -16.04 13.65 12.49
C ALA A 325 -15.82 15.17 12.72
N ALA A 326 -14.70 15.56 13.34
CA ALA A 326 -14.33 16.95 13.57
C ALA A 326 -13.40 17.54 12.50
N MET A 327 -12.97 16.74 11.50
CA MET A 327 -12.06 17.17 10.46
C MET A 327 -12.81 17.87 9.31
N ALA A 328 -12.18 18.89 8.72
CA ALA A 328 -12.67 19.49 7.50
C ALA A 328 -12.49 18.52 6.31
N GLU A 329 -13.38 18.59 5.32
CA GLU A 329 -13.33 17.70 4.15
C GLU A 329 -12.00 17.78 3.40
N GLY A 330 -11.41 18.98 3.30
CA GLY A 330 -10.11 19.21 2.65
C GLY A 330 -8.91 18.56 3.38
N ASP A 331 -9.06 18.19 4.65
CA ASP A 331 -8.03 17.53 5.46
C ASP A 331 -8.11 15.99 5.39
N LEU A 332 -9.15 15.46 4.76
CA LEU A 332 -9.36 14.02 4.60
C LEU A 332 -8.43 13.47 3.51
N LEU A 333 -7.46 12.64 3.92
CA LEU A 333 -6.51 12.03 2.98
C LEU A 333 -7.17 11.00 2.06
N GLN A 334 -8.21 10.32 2.54
CA GLN A 334 -8.93 9.28 1.80
C GLN A 334 -9.60 9.78 0.50
N THR A 335 -9.84 11.07 0.36
CA THR A 335 -10.49 11.64 -0.83
C THR A 335 -9.55 11.73 -2.03
N ARG A 336 -8.24 11.64 -1.80
CA ARG A 336 -7.22 11.73 -2.84
C ARG A 336 -7.21 10.48 -3.72
N GLY A 337 -7.03 10.67 -5.04
CA GLY A 337 -6.86 9.58 -6.00
C GLY A 337 -8.03 8.60 -6.00
N TRP A 338 -9.19 9.08 -6.31
CA TRP A 338 -10.43 8.28 -6.39
C TRP A 338 -10.50 7.38 -7.62
#